data_c4b8c68930f650132f300c80dc2c49d5
#
_entry.id   c4b8c68930f650132f300c80dc2c49d5
#
_cell.length_a   1.000
_cell.length_b   1.000
_cell.length_c   1.000
_cell.angle_alpha   90.00
_cell.angle_beta   90.00
_cell.angle_gamma   90.00
#
_symmetry.space_group_name_H-M   'P 1'
#
loop_
_entity.id
_entity.type
_entity.pdbx_description
1 polymer ?
#
loop_
_entity_poly.entity_id
_entity_poly.type
_entity_poly.pdbx_seq_one_letter_code
_entity_poly.pdbx_strand_id
1 'polypeptide(L)'
;MLGNVFESLRPGGAFLIDLFGKETLAKLFQSALAETLPDGTTVVQQPKIVDGWSRIVTDWTVIRKGRARKFTLQLNLYSGQELRQAMEGAGFTNVRLYGNLDGQPYGIHATRLIAVGRKSKMSRGR
;
A
#
# COMPACT_ATOMS: atom_id res chain seq x y z
N MET A 1 12.00 3.82 -4.84
CA MET A 1 10.91 4.66 -4.31
C MET A 1 11.12 5.07 -2.85
N LEU A 2 11.26 4.13 -1.95
CA LEU A 2 11.42 4.47 -0.51
C LEU A 2 12.68 5.27 -0.24
N GLY A 3 13.77 4.99 -0.96
CA GLY A 3 15.00 5.78 -0.84
C GLY A 3 14.79 7.24 -1.19
N ASN A 4 14.02 7.52 -2.25
CA ASN A 4 13.74 8.90 -2.66
C ASN A 4 12.85 9.61 -1.63
N VAL A 5 11.88 8.91 -1.05
CA VAL A 5 11.07 9.46 0.03
C VAL A 5 11.94 9.81 1.23
N PHE A 6 12.83 8.88 1.62
CA PHE A 6 13.73 9.10 2.74
C PHE A 6 14.61 10.33 2.53
N GLU A 7 15.19 10.46 1.32
CA GLU A 7 16.06 11.58 0.98
C GLU A 7 15.32 12.92 1.06
N SER A 8 14.05 12.95 0.70
CA SER A 8 13.27 14.18 0.66
C SER A 8 12.77 14.62 2.04
N LEU A 9 12.87 13.77 3.05
CA LEU A 9 12.43 14.13 4.41
C LEU A 9 13.48 14.95 5.14
N ARG A 10 13.01 15.84 5.99
CA ARG A 10 13.87 16.55 6.93
C ARG A 10 14.33 15.59 8.04
N PRO A 11 15.53 15.80 8.60
CA PRO A 11 15.92 15.07 9.80
C PRO A 11 14.85 15.22 10.89
N GLY A 12 14.47 14.10 11.51
CA GLY A 12 13.38 14.07 12.48
C GLY A 12 12.00 13.92 11.85
N GLY A 13 11.90 13.96 10.52
CA GLY A 13 10.63 13.79 9.82
C GLY A 13 10.10 12.37 9.88
N ALA A 14 8.81 12.22 9.66
CA ALA A 14 8.14 10.92 9.64
C ALA A 14 7.48 10.68 8.29
N PHE A 15 7.40 9.40 7.93
CA PHE A 15 6.72 8.96 6.71
C PHE A 15 5.72 7.88 7.09
N LEU A 16 4.50 8.03 6.55
CA LEU A 16 3.45 7.05 6.72
C LEU A 16 3.04 6.52 5.35
N ILE A 17 2.96 5.21 5.22
CA ILE A 17 2.43 4.57 4.02
C ILE A 17 1.28 3.64 4.42
N ASP A 18 0.20 3.68 3.65
CA ASP A 18 -1.00 2.90 3.89
C ASP A 18 -1.29 2.08 2.63
N LEU A 19 -1.26 0.77 2.76
CA LEU A 19 -1.51 -0.11 1.63
C LEU A 19 -2.15 -1.41 2.10
N PHE A 20 -2.51 -2.27 1.15
CA PHE A 20 -2.92 -3.63 1.47
C PHE A 20 -1.68 -4.51 1.51
N GLY A 21 -1.40 -5.09 2.68
CA GLY A 21 -0.33 -6.05 2.82
C GLY A 21 -0.72 -7.40 2.22
N LYS A 22 0.28 -8.23 1.92
CA LYS A 22 0.04 -9.58 1.39
C LYS A 22 -0.88 -10.39 2.30
N GLU A 23 -0.69 -10.29 3.60
CA GLU A 23 -1.47 -11.03 4.59
C GLU A 23 -2.93 -10.62 4.57
N THR A 24 -3.20 -9.31 4.47
CA THR A 24 -4.56 -8.80 4.39
C THR A 24 -5.22 -9.22 3.08
N LEU A 25 -4.49 -9.15 1.97
CA LEU A 25 -5.01 -9.56 0.67
C LEU A 25 -5.33 -11.05 0.64
N ALA A 26 -4.50 -11.89 1.25
CA ALA A 26 -4.76 -13.32 1.31
C ALA A 26 -6.09 -13.63 1.97
N LYS A 27 -6.49 -12.81 2.92
CA LYS A 27 -7.74 -12.98 3.67
C LYS A 27 -8.93 -12.34 2.95
N LEU A 28 -8.75 -11.16 2.34
CA LEU A 28 -9.84 -10.32 1.83
C LEU A 28 -9.90 -10.23 0.31
N PHE A 29 -9.05 -10.95 -0.40
CA PHE A 29 -8.95 -10.83 -1.85
C PHE A 29 -10.27 -11.19 -2.54
N GLN A 30 -10.67 -10.37 -3.49
CA GLN A 30 -11.78 -10.64 -4.39
C GLN A 30 -11.30 -10.44 -5.82
N SER A 31 -11.64 -11.42 -6.71
CA SER A 31 -11.18 -11.40 -8.11
C SER A 31 -11.91 -10.35 -8.95
N ALA A 32 -13.04 -9.85 -8.47
CA ALA A 32 -13.78 -8.79 -9.15
C ALA A 32 -14.54 -7.97 -8.11
N LEU A 33 -14.46 -6.66 -8.24
CA LEU A 33 -15.17 -5.70 -7.40
C LEU A 33 -15.90 -4.72 -8.30
N ALA A 34 -17.14 -4.42 -7.99
CA ALA A 34 -17.92 -3.45 -8.74
C ALA A 34 -18.60 -2.49 -7.78
N GLU A 35 -18.59 -1.21 -8.12
CA GLU A 35 -19.19 -0.17 -7.31
C GLU A 35 -19.85 0.86 -8.22
N THR A 36 -21.03 1.32 -7.83
CA THR A 36 -21.70 2.42 -8.52
C THR A 36 -21.64 3.65 -7.63
N LEU A 37 -21.07 4.71 -8.17
CA LEU A 37 -20.92 5.97 -7.46
C LEU A 37 -22.24 6.76 -7.47
N PRO A 38 -22.38 7.79 -6.59
CA PRO A 38 -23.61 8.58 -6.53
C PRO A 38 -23.99 9.25 -7.85
N ASP A 39 -23.03 9.55 -8.72
CA ASP A 39 -23.29 10.17 -10.02
C ASP A 39 -23.67 9.17 -11.11
N GLY A 40 -23.81 7.88 -10.77
CA GLY A 40 -24.15 6.82 -11.71
C GLY A 40 -22.96 6.17 -12.40
N THR A 41 -21.74 6.62 -12.12
CA THR A 41 -20.53 6.00 -12.66
C THR A 41 -20.34 4.62 -12.03
N THR A 42 -20.10 3.61 -12.87
CA THR A 42 -19.78 2.26 -12.37
C THR A 42 -18.29 2.01 -12.53
N VAL A 43 -17.65 1.55 -11.48
CA VAL A 43 -16.24 1.22 -11.47
C VAL A 43 -16.11 -0.28 -11.21
N VAL A 44 -15.42 -0.98 -12.12
CA VAL A 44 -15.15 -2.41 -11.97
C VAL A 44 -13.65 -2.60 -11.86
N GLN A 45 -13.23 -3.35 -10.85
CA GLN A 45 -11.84 -3.69 -10.62
C GLN A 45 -11.67 -5.19 -10.71
N GLN A 46 -10.69 -5.63 -11.48
CA GLN A 46 -10.37 -7.05 -11.64
C GLN A 46 -8.90 -7.26 -11.31
N PRO A 47 -8.57 -7.42 -10.02
CA PRO A 47 -7.18 -7.59 -9.61
C PRO A 47 -6.69 -9.01 -9.83
N LYS A 48 -5.40 -9.14 -10.14
CA LYS A 48 -4.70 -10.42 -10.22
C LYS A 48 -3.39 -10.30 -9.48
N ILE A 49 -3.08 -11.32 -8.69
CA ILE A 49 -1.80 -11.40 -8.00
C ILE A 49 -0.87 -12.23 -8.87
N VAL A 50 0.28 -11.67 -9.19
CA VAL A 50 1.21 -12.26 -10.17
C VAL A 50 2.62 -12.35 -9.60
N ASP A 51 3.47 -13.08 -10.33
CA ASP A 51 4.91 -13.18 -10.04
C ASP A 51 5.19 -13.60 -8.59
N GLY A 52 4.52 -14.66 -8.15
CA GLY A 52 4.76 -15.24 -6.82
C GLY A 52 4.38 -14.29 -5.69
N TRP A 53 3.29 -13.54 -5.84
CA TRP A 53 2.82 -12.58 -4.84
C TRP A 53 3.65 -11.31 -4.74
N SER A 54 4.48 -11.03 -5.74
CA SER A 54 5.30 -9.81 -5.70
C SER A 54 4.58 -8.59 -6.24
N ARG A 55 3.56 -8.79 -7.08
CA ARG A 55 2.82 -7.67 -7.68
C ARG A 55 1.34 -7.98 -7.75
N ILE A 56 0.54 -6.92 -7.72
CA ILE A 56 -0.87 -6.97 -8.05
C ILE A 56 -1.09 -6.14 -9.32
N VAL A 57 -1.77 -6.74 -10.29
CA VAL A 57 -2.13 -6.10 -11.55
C VAL A 57 -3.64 -5.98 -11.56
N THR A 58 -4.15 -4.76 -11.58
CA THR A 58 -5.60 -4.53 -11.53
C THR A 58 -6.06 -3.91 -12.84
N ASP A 59 -7.00 -4.58 -13.49
CA ASP A 59 -7.70 -4.03 -14.66
C ASP A 59 -8.89 -3.24 -14.16
N TRP A 60 -8.93 -1.96 -14.51
CA TRP A 60 -10.00 -1.05 -14.14
C TRP A 60 -10.88 -0.78 -15.33
N THR A 61 -12.18 -0.84 -15.13
CA THR A 61 -13.17 -0.40 -16.13
C THR A 61 -14.05 0.65 -15.46
N VAL A 62 -14.10 1.83 -16.07
CA VAL A 62 -14.93 2.93 -15.57
C VAL A 62 -16.01 3.18 -16.63
N ILE A 63 -17.26 3.02 -16.25
CA ILE A 63 -18.41 3.16 -17.15
C ILE A 63 -19.20 4.38 -16.72
N ARG A 64 -19.31 5.34 -17.62
CA ARG A 64 -20.03 6.59 -17.38
C ARG A 64 -20.80 6.98 -18.63
N LYS A 65 -22.10 7.20 -18.50
CA LYS A 65 -22.98 7.61 -19.60
C LYS A 65 -22.85 6.73 -20.85
N GLY A 66 -22.81 5.40 -20.60
CA GLY A 66 -22.72 4.43 -21.69
C GLY A 66 -21.34 4.30 -22.33
N ARG A 67 -20.33 4.98 -21.80
CA ARG A 67 -18.94 4.88 -22.29
C ARG A 67 -18.08 4.18 -21.26
N ALA A 68 -17.25 3.27 -21.74
CA ALA A 68 -16.32 2.53 -20.90
C ALA A 68 -14.89 2.97 -21.18
N ARG A 69 -14.13 3.21 -20.10
CA ARG A 69 -12.69 3.42 -20.17
C ARG A 69 -12.01 2.31 -19.42
N LYS A 70 -10.96 1.77 -20.00
CA LYS A 70 -10.20 0.69 -19.39
C LYS A 70 -8.76 1.11 -19.20
N PHE A 71 -8.20 0.77 -18.06
CA PHE A 71 -6.77 0.97 -17.80
C PHE A 71 -6.29 -0.08 -16.80
N THR A 72 -4.98 -0.26 -16.75
CA THR A 72 -4.35 -1.26 -15.91
C THR A 72 -3.36 -0.57 -14.97
N LEU A 73 -3.41 -0.91 -13.69
CA LEU A 73 -2.44 -0.45 -12.69
C LEU A 73 -1.67 -1.64 -12.16
N GLN A 74 -0.39 -1.43 -11.93
CA GLN A 74 0.47 -2.42 -11.31
C GLN A 74 1.09 -1.84 -10.05
N LEU A 75 1.04 -2.60 -8.96
CA LEU A 75 1.62 -2.20 -7.70
C LEU A 75 2.45 -3.34 -7.14
N ASN A 76 3.57 -3.01 -6.54
CA ASN A 76 4.35 -3.98 -5.79
C ASN A 76 3.62 -4.34 -4.50
N LEU A 77 3.66 -5.62 -4.15
CA LEU A 77 3.08 -6.11 -2.92
C LEU A 77 4.16 -6.32 -1.87
N TYR A 78 3.79 -6.03 -0.63
CA TYR A 78 4.67 -6.25 0.51
C TYR A 78 3.91 -6.99 1.59
N SER A 79 4.57 -7.96 2.23
CA SER A 79 4.14 -8.43 3.54
C SER A 79 4.52 -7.36 4.57
N GLY A 80 3.99 -7.47 5.79
CA GLY A 80 4.38 -6.55 6.86
C GLY A 80 5.89 -6.53 7.06
N GLN A 81 6.51 -7.70 7.12
CA GLN A 81 7.95 -7.80 7.35
C GLN A 81 8.75 -7.27 6.16
N GLU A 82 8.31 -7.55 4.93
CA GLU A 82 8.98 -7.03 3.74
C GLU A 82 8.95 -5.51 3.70
N LEU A 83 7.82 -4.90 4.07
CA LEU A 83 7.72 -3.44 4.11
C LEU A 83 8.63 -2.85 5.19
N ARG A 84 8.63 -3.47 6.37
CA ARG A 84 9.54 -3.05 7.46
C ARG A 84 10.99 -3.08 6.99
N GLN A 85 11.41 -4.20 6.39
CA GLN A 85 12.79 -4.36 5.91
C GLN A 85 13.12 -3.35 4.81
N ALA A 86 12.18 -3.10 3.89
CA ALA A 86 12.40 -2.13 2.83
C ALA A 86 12.57 -0.72 3.39
N MET A 87 11.77 -0.35 4.37
CA MET A 87 11.88 0.96 5.02
C MET A 87 13.20 1.09 5.81
N GLU A 88 13.54 0.07 6.58
CA GLU A 88 14.80 0.07 7.32
C GLU A 88 16.00 0.11 6.38
N GLY A 89 15.93 -0.63 5.28
CA GLY A 89 16.99 -0.60 4.26
C GLY A 89 17.13 0.76 3.57
N ALA A 90 16.05 1.54 3.51
CA ALA A 90 16.10 2.91 2.96
C ALA A 90 16.63 3.93 3.98
N GLY A 91 16.75 3.54 5.24
CA GLY A 91 17.29 4.40 6.30
C GLY A 91 16.31 4.81 7.38
N PHE A 92 15.04 4.42 7.28
CA PHE A 92 14.06 4.75 8.30
C PHE A 92 14.34 4.00 9.61
N THR A 93 14.08 4.66 10.72
CA THR A 93 14.20 4.09 12.07
C THR A 93 12.83 4.07 12.73
N ASN A 94 12.71 3.30 13.81
CA ASN A 94 11.46 3.21 14.57
C ASN A 94 10.27 2.81 13.69
N VAL A 95 10.48 1.88 12.76
CA VAL A 95 9.42 1.45 11.87
C VAL A 95 8.36 0.68 12.66
N ARG A 96 7.13 1.15 12.61
CA ARG A 96 5.99 0.52 13.29
C ARG A 96 4.92 0.18 12.27
N LEU A 97 4.28 -0.97 12.49
CA LEU A 97 3.23 -1.46 11.59
C LEU A 97 1.91 -1.50 12.33
N TYR A 98 0.87 -0.96 11.70
CA TYR A 98 -0.48 -0.92 12.25
C TYR A 98 -1.46 -1.57 11.28
N GLY A 99 -2.53 -2.15 11.83
CA GLY A 99 -3.52 -2.88 11.05
C GLY A 99 -4.76 -2.08 10.70
N ASN A 100 -4.91 -0.89 11.26
CA ASN A 100 -6.04 0.00 10.96
C ASN A 100 -5.69 1.43 11.40
N LEU A 101 -6.62 2.34 11.15
CA LEU A 101 -6.43 3.76 11.47
C LEU A 101 -6.53 4.06 12.97
N ASP A 102 -6.98 3.12 13.79
CA ASP A 102 -7.07 3.28 15.23
C ASP A 102 -5.78 2.91 15.96
N GLY A 103 -4.74 2.52 15.22
CA GLY A 103 -3.45 2.20 15.79
C GLY A 103 -3.33 0.78 16.35
N GLN A 104 -4.23 -0.12 15.98
CA GLN A 104 -4.10 -1.52 16.37
C GLN A 104 -2.89 -2.14 15.67
N PRO A 105 -2.14 -3.03 16.35
CA PRO A 105 -0.99 -3.67 15.72
C PRO A 105 -1.38 -4.43 14.45
N TYR A 106 -0.45 -4.51 13.51
CA TYR A 106 -0.66 -5.28 12.30
C TYR A 106 -0.66 -6.79 12.65
N GLY A 107 -1.74 -7.47 12.37
CA GLY A 107 -1.90 -8.87 12.71
C GLY A 107 -3.06 -9.50 11.97
N ILE A 108 -3.56 -10.61 12.49
CA ILE A 108 -4.58 -11.42 11.81
C ILE A 108 -5.92 -10.70 11.60
N HIS A 109 -6.20 -9.68 12.39
CA HIS A 109 -7.45 -8.90 12.27
C HIS A 109 -7.25 -7.61 11.49
N ALA A 110 -6.07 -7.40 10.90
CA ALA A 110 -5.78 -6.17 10.17
C ALA A 110 -6.62 -6.08 8.91
N THR A 111 -7.06 -4.86 8.60
CA THR A 111 -7.74 -4.54 7.35
C THR A 111 -6.85 -3.72 6.42
N ARG A 112 -5.73 -3.24 6.93
CA ARG A 112 -4.74 -2.42 6.21
C ARG A 112 -3.35 -2.78 6.68
N LEU A 113 -2.36 -2.36 5.92
CA LEU A 113 -0.98 -2.34 6.37
C LEU A 113 -0.53 -0.88 6.38
N ILE A 114 -0.42 -0.31 7.56
CA ILE A 114 0.03 1.07 7.74
C ILE A 114 1.39 1.01 8.39
N ALA A 115 2.38 1.58 7.73
CA ALA A 115 3.74 1.63 8.27
C ALA A 115 4.15 3.07 8.52
N VAL A 116 4.75 3.30 9.67
CA VAL A 116 5.29 4.62 10.04
C VAL A 116 6.77 4.44 10.32
N GLY A 117 7.58 5.27 9.71
CA GLY A 117 9.01 5.30 9.97
C GLY A 117 9.48 6.72 10.15
N ARG A 118 10.63 6.90 10.78
CA ARG A 118 11.20 8.21 11.04
C ARG A 118 12.58 8.33 10.44
N LYS A 119 12.91 9.55 10.02
CA LYS A 119 14.25 9.89 9.64
C LYS A 119 14.95 10.44 10.90
N SER A 120 16.08 9.84 11.29
CA SER A 120 16.80 10.25 12.47
C SER A 120 17.16 11.73 12.40
N LYS A 121 17.13 12.40 13.53
CA LYS A 121 17.62 13.78 13.64
C LYS A 121 19.13 13.86 13.48
N MET A 122 19.85 12.79 13.84
CA MET A 122 21.30 12.71 13.70
C MET A 122 21.59 12.27 12.28
N SER A 123 22.24 13.13 11.57
CA SER A 123 22.77 12.69 10.29
C SER A 123 23.88 11.72 10.55
N ARG A 124 24.31 11.00 10.24
CA ARG A 124 25.23 10.26 10.48
C ARG A 124 26.33 10.20 10.05
N GLY A 125 26.56 10.54 10.15
CA GLY A 125 27.38 10.60 9.99
C GLY A 125 28.07 10.11 9.78
N ARG A 126 28.02 10.07 9.81
CA ARG A 126 28.39 9.77 9.80
C ARG A 126 28.91 9.50 9.59
#